data_fe9f1f6c3fbdb89401ef18b475df997f
#
_entry.id   fe9f1f6c3fbdb89401ef18b475df997f
#
_cell.length_a   1.000
_cell.length_b   1.000
_cell.length_c   1.000
_cell.angle_alpha   90.00
_cell.angle_beta   90.00
_cell.angle_gamma   90.00
#
_symmetry.space_group_name_H-M   'P 1'
#
loop_
_entity.id
_entity.type
_entity.pdbx_description
1 polymer ?
#
loop_
_entity_poly.entity_id
_entity_poly.type
_entity_poly.pdbx_seq_one_letter_code
_entity_poly.pdbx_strand_id
1 'polypeptide(L)'
;EIQNFANWYTYYRSRVRTAPAGIARAFAAQGTKLRTGFGAINKASTSVDGVNTTTIINGVRLFSGADRTAFFTTLYGHDIPAAGTPLRQGLESAGRYYSRTDSKGPWSSTPGVGAAGSTYLICRQSYTILMTDGYWNGPDATDAGARANNDGTPGAQINYPDLPPYTQTYTYAPVSPYTDNRSNTLADVAMYYWKRDLNTNIANNVPTNF
;
A
#
# COMPACT_ATOMS: atom_id res chain seq x y z
N GLU A 1 40.62 -2.84 2.63
CA GLU A 1 39.59 -3.18 3.64
C GLU A 1 39.13 -1.95 4.41
N ILE A 2 40.04 -1.14 5.01
CA ILE A 2 39.68 0.06 5.78
C ILE A 2 38.85 1.06 4.94
N GLN A 3 39.26 1.29 3.69
CA GLN A 3 38.52 2.18 2.78
C GLN A 3 37.09 1.66 2.50
N ASN A 4 36.94 0.35 2.32
CA ASN A 4 35.62 -0.24 2.10
C ASN A 4 34.74 -0.11 3.34
N PHE A 5 35.30 -0.31 4.54
CA PHE A 5 34.59 -0.08 5.80
C PHE A 5 34.19 1.38 5.94
N ALA A 6 35.10 2.32 5.69
CA ALA A 6 34.82 3.75 5.77
C ALA A 6 33.70 4.17 4.82
N ASN A 7 33.72 3.65 3.58
CA ASN A 7 32.67 3.89 2.60
C ASN A 7 31.32 3.33 3.09
N TRP A 8 31.31 2.06 3.53
CA TRP A 8 30.10 1.43 4.05
C TRP A 8 29.56 2.22 5.26
N TYR A 9 30.43 2.56 6.22
CA TYR A 9 30.02 3.30 7.43
C TYR A 9 29.46 4.67 7.09
N THR A 10 30.05 5.37 6.11
CA THR A 10 29.55 6.68 5.67
C THR A 10 28.15 6.60 5.08
N TYR A 11 27.86 5.57 4.27
CA TYR A 11 26.61 5.45 3.55
C TYR A 11 25.51 4.71 4.32
N TYR A 12 25.84 3.71 5.13
CA TYR A 12 24.84 2.77 5.67
C TYR A 12 24.74 2.76 7.20
N ARG A 13 25.49 3.59 7.89
CA ARG A 13 25.53 3.58 9.37
C ARG A 13 24.20 3.91 10.07
N SER A 14 23.22 4.43 9.36
CA SER A 14 21.92 4.80 9.94
C SER A 14 20.76 4.17 9.18
N ARG A 15 19.67 3.88 9.89
CA ARG A 15 18.42 3.36 9.32
C ARG A 15 17.88 4.26 8.21
N VAL A 16 17.97 5.56 8.40
CA VAL A 16 17.53 6.58 7.43
C VAL A 16 18.24 6.44 6.08
N ARG A 17 19.48 5.98 6.08
CA ARG A 17 20.26 5.77 4.84
C ARG A 17 20.15 4.35 4.31
N THR A 18 20.09 3.35 5.21
CA THR A 18 20.01 1.95 4.84
C THR A 18 18.69 1.59 4.18
N ALA A 19 17.57 2.10 4.70
CA ALA A 19 16.25 1.76 4.18
C ALA A 19 16.04 2.21 2.71
N PRO A 20 16.29 3.48 2.32
CA PRO A 20 16.21 3.88 0.91
C PRO A 20 17.15 3.10 0.01
N ALA A 21 18.38 2.81 0.46
CA ALA A 21 19.32 2.03 -0.32
C ALA A 21 18.85 0.58 -0.54
N GLY A 22 18.29 -0.07 0.48
CA GLY A 22 17.72 -1.41 0.39
C GLY A 22 16.52 -1.45 -0.56
N ILE A 23 15.58 -0.53 -0.41
CA ILE A 23 14.43 -0.39 -1.30
C ILE A 23 14.89 -0.14 -2.74
N ALA A 24 15.82 0.80 -2.94
CA ALA A 24 16.33 1.11 -4.26
C ALA A 24 16.97 -0.10 -4.94
N ARG A 25 17.77 -0.90 -4.23
CA ARG A 25 18.35 -2.13 -4.77
C ARG A 25 17.30 -3.16 -5.15
N ALA A 26 16.28 -3.34 -4.34
CA ALA A 26 15.19 -4.27 -4.62
C ALA A 26 14.40 -3.85 -5.88
N PHE A 27 14.11 -2.56 -6.02
CA PHE A 27 13.35 -2.03 -7.15
C PHE A 27 14.18 -1.77 -8.40
N ALA A 28 15.50 -1.57 -8.29
CA ALA A 28 16.36 -1.33 -9.45
C ALA A 28 16.32 -2.47 -10.48
N ALA A 29 16.18 -3.70 -10.00
CA ALA A 29 16.12 -4.91 -10.85
C ALA A 29 14.72 -5.17 -11.42
N GLN A 30 13.68 -4.41 -11.02
CA GLN A 30 12.32 -4.64 -11.49
C GLN A 30 12.11 -4.11 -12.91
N GLY A 31 11.37 -4.89 -13.69
CA GLY A 31 11.03 -4.52 -15.06
C GLY A 31 9.84 -3.57 -15.16
N THR A 32 9.53 -3.17 -16.38
CA THR A 32 8.49 -2.17 -16.71
C THR A 32 7.06 -2.69 -16.64
N LYS A 33 6.83 -3.95 -16.28
CA LYS A 33 5.49 -4.55 -16.13
C LYS A 33 4.85 -4.28 -14.77
N LEU A 34 5.64 -3.75 -13.83
CA LEU A 34 5.20 -3.41 -12.49
C LEU A 34 4.62 -1.99 -12.48
N ARG A 35 3.63 -1.77 -11.64
CA ARG A 35 3.22 -0.43 -11.21
C ARG A 35 3.59 -0.26 -9.74
N THR A 36 4.15 0.89 -9.41
CA THR A 36 4.68 1.16 -8.07
C THR A 36 4.23 2.53 -7.61
N GLY A 37 3.81 2.61 -6.37
CA GLY A 37 3.67 3.84 -5.60
C GLY A 37 4.68 3.83 -4.45
N PHE A 38 4.86 4.98 -3.82
CA PHE A 38 5.71 5.13 -2.65
C PHE A 38 5.02 5.94 -1.57
N GLY A 39 5.18 5.52 -0.34
CA GLY A 39 4.68 6.23 0.83
C GLY A 39 5.66 6.17 1.99
N ALA A 40 5.52 7.11 2.90
CA ALA A 40 6.23 7.13 4.17
C ALA A 40 5.31 7.66 5.27
N ILE A 41 5.42 7.09 6.46
CA ILE A 41 4.72 7.58 7.65
C ILE A 41 5.27 8.97 8.06
N ASN A 42 4.47 9.73 8.80
CA ASN A 42 4.81 11.08 9.29
C ASN A 42 5.07 12.11 8.17
N LYS A 43 4.62 11.86 6.98
CA LYS A 43 4.60 12.87 5.92
C LYS A 43 3.57 13.96 6.27
N ALA A 44 3.89 15.22 6.05
CA ALA A 44 2.91 16.30 6.12
C ALA A 44 1.77 16.04 5.13
N SER A 45 0.54 16.46 5.48
CA SER A 45 -0.61 16.30 4.59
C SER A 45 -0.39 17.08 3.29
N THR A 46 -0.37 16.36 2.18
CA THR A 46 -0.27 16.94 0.84
C THR A 46 -1.21 16.22 -0.12
N SER A 47 -1.61 16.91 -1.18
CA SER A 47 -2.44 16.30 -2.21
C SER A 47 -1.63 15.38 -3.11
N VAL A 48 -2.08 14.13 -3.25
CA VAL A 48 -1.53 13.16 -4.21
C VAL A 48 -2.68 12.64 -5.05
N ASP A 49 -2.58 12.82 -6.35
CA ASP A 49 -3.62 12.43 -7.30
C ASP A 49 -5.00 13.07 -6.99
N GLY A 50 -5.00 14.28 -6.44
CA GLY A 50 -6.21 15.02 -6.08
C GLY A 50 -6.81 14.69 -4.71
N VAL A 51 -6.16 13.85 -3.90
CA VAL A 51 -6.61 13.50 -2.54
C VAL A 51 -5.53 13.80 -1.52
N ASN A 52 -5.90 14.47 -0.43
CA ASN A 52 -4.97 14.73 0.67
C ASN A 52 -4.62 13.45 1.43
N THR A 53 -3.33 13.27 1.67
CA THR A 53 -2.81 12.10 2.37
C THR A 53 -1.60 12.46 3.21
N THR A 54 -1.45 11.78 4.34
CA THR A 54 -0.31 11.91 5.26
C THR A 54 0.70 10.79 5.11
N THR A 55 0.52 9.91 4.12
CA THR A 55 1.39 8.74 3.93
C THR A 55 1.82 8.57 2.48
N ILE A 56 0.89 8.60 1.52
CA ILE A 56 1.24 8.40 0.11
C ILE A 56 2.02 9.63 -0.40
N ILE A 57 3.17 9.39 -1.01
CA ILE A 57 4.03 10.42 -1.58
C ILE A 57 3.92 10.39 -3.10
N ASN A 58 4.13 9.24 -3.70
CA ASN A 58 3.90 9.01 -5.13
C ASN A 58 2.76 8.02 -5.28
N GLY A 59 1.71 8.39 -5.98
CA GLY A 59 0.65 7.47 -6.38
C GLY A 59 1.19 6.38 -7.31
N VAL A 60 0.41 5.32 -7.49
CA VAL A 60 0.79 4.17 -8.32
C VAL A 60 0.94 4.59 -9.79
N ARG A 61 2.10 4.30 -10.39
CA ARG A 61 2.44 4.58 -11.78
C ARG A 61 3.11 3.39 -12.42
N LEU A 62 3.12 3.31 -13.74
CA LEU A 62 3.92 2.34 -14.45
C LEU A 62 5.41 2.55 -14.13
N PHE A 63 6.09 1.50 -13.70
CA PHE A 63 7.49 1.61 -13.27
C PHE A 63 8.45 1.71 -14.46
N SER A 64 8.33 2.79 -15.24
CA SER A 64 9.13 3.04 -16.44
C SER A 64 9.32 4.54 -16.68
N GLY A 65 10.31 4.89 -17.50
CA GLY A 65 10.55 6.25 -17.95
C GLY A 65 10.61 7.28 -16.80
N ALA A 66 9.90 8.38 -16.95
CA ALA A 66 9.85 9.48 -15.99
C ALA A 66 9.26 9.06 -14.63
N ASP A 67 8.27 8.18 -14.61
CA ASP A 67 7.66 7.70 -13.37
C ASP A 67 8.64 6.87 -12.52
N ARG A 68 9.45 6.03 -13.17
CA ARG A 68 10.53 5.30 -12.49
C ARG A 68 11.59 6.26 -11.93
N THR A 69 11.98 7.27 -12.69
CA THR A 69 12.90 8.30 -12.22
C THR A 69 12.32 9.05 -11.02
N ALA A 70 11.05 9.46 -11.09
CA ALA A 70 10.36 10.12 -10.00
C ALA A 70 10.31 9.27 -8.73
N PHE A 71 10.08 7.96 -8.85
CA PHE A 71 10.12 7.04 -7.72
C PHE A 71 11.47 7.10 -6.98
N PHE A 72 12.58 6.96 -7.68
CA PHE A 72 13.91 7.00 -7.05
C PHE A 72 14.26 8.38 -6.52
N THR A 73 13.94 9.44 -7.26
CA THR A 73 14.16 10.81 -6.80
C THR A 73 13.44 11.07 -5.48
N THR A 74 12.19 10.64 -5.38
CA THR A 74 11.39 10.78 -4.16
C THR A 74 11.93 9.91 -3.04
N LEU A 75 12.27 8.66 -3.33
CA LEU A 75 12.82 7.72 -2.33
C LEU A 75 14.07 8.26 -1.65
N TYR A 76 14.99 8.84 -2.43
CA TYR A 76 16.23 9.38 -1.90
C TYR A 76 16.10 10.81 -1.35
N GLY A 77 15.15 11.59 -1.85
CA GLY A 77 14.94 12.98 -1.45
C GLY A 77 13.93 13.16 -0.31
N HIS A 78 13.27 12.08 0.14
CA HIS A 78 12.29 12.19 1.21
C HIS A 78 12.97 12.32 2.57
N ASP A 79 12.69 13.43 3.25
CA ASP A 79 13.12 13.63 4.63
C ASP A 79 12.33 12.73 5.58
N ILE A 80 13.06 11.96 6.38
CA ILE A 80 12.48 11.08 7.40
C ILE A 80 12.51 11.81 8.74
N PRO A 81 11.38 12.32 9.23
CA PRO A 81 11.35 13.08 10.47
C PRO A 81 11.59 12.16 11.67
N ALA A 82 12.22 12.71 12.72
CA ALA A 82 12.32 12.06 14.02
C ALA A 82 10.96 12.16 14.74
N ALA A 83 10.06 11.24 14.48
CA ALA A 83 8.70 11.20 15.00
C ALA A 83 8.29 9.77 15.35
N GLY A 84 7.09 9.60 15.91
CA GLY A 84 6.52 8.29 16.19
C GLY A 84 6.34 7.41 14.93
N THR A 85 5.93 6.17 15.16
CA THR A 85 5.78 5.16 14.10
C THR A 85 4.30 4.77 13.94
N PRO A 86 3.43 5.60 13.32
CA PRO A 86 1.99 5.39 13.20
C PRO A 86 1.64 4.35 12.12
N LEU A 87 2.04 3.10 12.30
CA LEU A 87 1.89 2.05 11.28
C LEU A 87 0.43 1.78 10.93
N ARG A 88 -0.49 1.84 11.92
CA ARG A 88 -1.94 1.63 11.67
C ARG A 88 -2.48 2.67 10.70
N GLN A 89 -2.16 3.95 10.90
CA GLN A 89 -2.57 5.02 9.98
C GLN A 89 -1.86 4.94 8.62
N GLY A 90 -0.61 4.52 8.62
CA GLY A 90 0.14 4.30 7.39
C GLY A 90 -0.49 3.21 6.52
N LEU A 91 -0.83 2.07 7.12
CA LEU A 91 -1.49 0.97 6.41
C LEU A 91 -2.93 1.34 6.00
N GLU A 92 -3.67 2.03 6.87
CA GLU A 92 -4.98 2.57 6.54
C GLU A 92 -4.93 3.51 5.33
N SER A 93 -3.94 4.38 5.26
CA SER A 93 -3.77 5.30 4.12
C SER A 93 -3.56 4.54 2.81
N ALA A 94 -2.81 3.43 2.83
CA ALA A 94 -2.66 2.56 1.68
C ALA A 94 -3.99 1.88 1.30
N GLY A 95 -4.72 1.35 2.28
CA GLY A 95 -6.03 0.76 2.06
C GLY A 95 -7.04 1.75 1.47
N ARG A 96 -7.10 2.97 2.00
CA ARG A 96 -7.93 4.05 1.44
C ARG A 96 -7.51 4.45 0.03
N TYR A 97 -6.23 4.47 -0.25
CA TYR A 97 -5.72 4.73 -1.59
C TYR A 97 -6.22 3.68 -2.59
N TYR A 98 -6.18 2.40 -2.23
CA TYR A 98 -6.72 1.33 -3.06
C TYR A 98 -8.26 1.28 -3.11
N SER A 99 -8.95 1.88 -2.16
CA SER A 99 -10.42 2.01 -2.17
C SER A 99 -10.93 3.16 -3.03
N ARG A 100 -10.06 3.87 -3.76
CA ARG A 100 -10.46 4.98 -4.62
C ARG A 100 -11.21 4.50 -5.85
N THR A 101 -12.29 5.19 -6.17
CA THR A 101 -13.19 4.90 -7.30
C THR A 101 -13.08 5.92 -8.43
N ASP A 102 -12.23 6.94 -8.28
CA ASP A 102 -12.07 7.99 -9.28
C ASP A 102 -11.01 7.65 -10.34
N SER A 103 -11.05 8.35 -11.47
CA SER A 103 -10.16 8.12 -12.62
C SER A 103 -8.68 8.43 -12.35
N LYS A 104 -8.34 9.12 -11.26
CA LYS A 104 -6.96 9.37 -10.86
C LYS A 104 -6.43 8.29 -9.89
N GLY A 105 -7.31 7.42 -9.42
CA GLY A 105 -6.96 6.34 -8.49
C GLY A 105 -6.09 5.23 -9.12
N PRO A 106 -5.64 4.27 -8.29
CA PRO A 106 -4.66 3.25 -8.70
C PRO A 106 -5.19 2.28 -9.78
N TRP A 107 -6.49 2.10 -9.87
CA TRP A 107 -7.13 1.16 -10.81
C TRP A 107 -7.30 1.73 -12.21
N SER A 108 -7.13 3.04 -12.37
CA SER A 108 -7.25 3.70 -13.66
C SER A 108 -6.16 3.26 -14.66
N SER A 109 -6.50 3.28 -15.92
CA SER A 109 -5.51 3.16 -17.01
C SER A 109 -4.53 4.36 -17.03
N THR A 110 -4.97 5.52 -16.53
CA THR A 110 -4.18 6.76 -16.45
C THR A 110 -4.16 7.33 -15.01
N PRO A 111 -3.62 6.58 -14.03
CA PRO A 111 -3.62 7.00 -12.62
C PRO A 111 -2.89 8.32 -12.45
N GLY A 112 -3.40 9.18 -11.56
CA GLY A 112 -2.89 10.51 -11.30
C GLY A 112 -3.30 11.58 -12.33
N VAL A 113 -3.45 11.22 -13.58
CA VAL A 113 -3.91 12.13 -14.64
C VAL A 113 -5.43 12.14 -14.71
N GLY A 114 -6.06 10.96 -14.74
CA GLY A 114 -7.51 10.82 -14.91
C GLY A 114 -7.97 11.37 -16.25
N ALA A 115 -7.27 10.99 -17.34
CA ALA A 115 -7.59 11.46 -18.67
C ALA A 115 -9.03 11.10 -19.06
N ALA A 116 -9.65 11.90 -19.90
CA ALA A 116 -10.97 11.58 -20.48
C ALA A 116 -10.90 10.22 -21.20
N GLY A 117 -11.93 9.39 -20.99
CA GLY A 117 -11.95 8.03 -21.53
C GLY A 117 -11.07 7.01 -20.80
N SER A 118 -10.53 7.35 -19.63
CA SER A 118 -9.83 6.37 -18.79
C SER A 118 -10.73 5.20 -18.45
N THR A 119 -10.18 3.99 -18.56
CA THR A 119 -10.83 2.73 -18.18
C THR A 119 -10.24 2.20 -16.88
N TYR A 120 -10.95 1.30 -16.23
CA TYR A 120 -10.42 0.57 -15.08
C TYR A 120 -9.73 -0.72 -15.50
N LEU A 121 -8.71 -1.06 -14.77
CA LEU A 121 -7.87 -2.23 -15.04
C LEU A 121 -8.22 -3.33 -14.04
N ILE A 122 -9.12 -4.20 -14.43
CA ILE A 122 -9.81 -5.19 -13.58
C ILE A 122 -8.99 -6.46 -13.27
N CYS A 123 -7.89 -6.71 -13.98
CA CYS A 123 -7.05 -7.90 -13.80
C CYS A 123 -5.76 -7.60 -13.04
N ARG A 124 -5.80 -6.78 -11.99
CA ARG A 124 -4.60 -6.35 -11.26
C ARG A 124 -4.63 -6.78 -9.82
N GLN A 125 -3.64 -7.58 -9.45
CA GLN A 125 -3.32 -7.78 -8.05
C GLN A 125 -2.65 -6.52 -7.48
N SER A 126 -3.01 -6.19 -6.24
CA SER A 126 -2.41 -5.09 -5.49
C SER A 126 -1.78 -5.60 -4.22
N TYR A 127 -0.63 -5.05 -3.89
CA TYR A 127 0.12 -5.39 -2.69
C TYR A 127 0.55 -4.13 -1.98
N THR A 128 0.55 -4.17 -0.66
CA THR A 128 1.18 -3.16 0.19
C THR A 128 2.33 -3.81 0.94
N ILE A 129 3.54 -3.30 0.74
CA ILE A 129 4.71 -3.71 1.51
C ILE A 129 4.94 -2.65 2.58
N LEU A 130 4.67 -3.00 3.83
CA LEU A 130 4.92 -2.16 4.98
C LEU A 130 6.24 -2.58 5.62
N MET A 131 7.21 -1.69 5.61
CA MET A 131 8.53 -1.94 6.20
C MET A 131 8.68 -1.18 7.51
N THR A 132 9.14 -1.87 8.55
CA THR A 132 9.43 -1.30 9.87
C THR A 132 10.60 -2.06 10.48
N ASP A 133 11.27 -1.44 11.47
CA ASP A 133 12.31 -2.06 12.26
C ASP A 133 11.80 -2.71 13.57
N GLY A 134 10.46 -2.80 13.71
CA GLY A 134 9.83 -3.55 14.79
C GLY A 134 8.78 -2.75 15.56
N TYR A 135 9.18 -2.03 16.60
CA TYR A 135 8.23 -1.32 17.45
C TYR A 135 7.52 -0.18 16.72
N TRP A 136 6.25 -0.04 17.03
CA TRP A 136 5.41 1.02 16.52
C TRP A 136 4.66 1.72 17.66
N ASN A 137 4.31 2.96 17.44
CA ASN A 137 3.51 3.79 18.35
C ASN A 137 2.69 4.78 17.52
N GLY A 138 1.93 5.61 18.20
CA GLY A 138 1.13 6.64 17.54
C GLY A 138 -0.35 6.33 17.55
N PRO A 139 -1.15 7.19 16.91
CA PRO A 139 -2.60 7.13 16.99
C PRO A 139 -3.18 5.90 16.29
N ASP A 140 -4.41 5.62 16.66
CA ASP A 140 -5.23 4.57 16.06
C ASP A 140 -5.54 4.86 14.58
N ALA A 141 -5.96 3.84 13.85
CA ALA A 141 -6.60 4.04 12.57
C ALA A 141 -7.79 4.99 12.72
N THR A 142 -8.06 5.82 11.73
CA THR A 142 -9.14 6.82 11.82
C THR A 142 -10.51 6.20 11.51
N ASP A 143 -10.54 5.16 10.68
CA ASP A 143 -11.75 4.39 10.36
C ASP A 143 -12.13 3.48 11.54
N ALA A 144 -13.34 3.65 12.04
CA ALA A 144 -13.86 2.82 13.13
C ALA A 144 -13.96 1.34 12.75
N GLY A 145 -14.29 1.04 11.50
CA GLY A 145 -14.31 -0.32 10.97
C GLY A 145 -12.92 -0.97 10.98
N ALA A 146 -11.88 -0.22 10.64
CA ALA A 146 -10.50 -0.72 10.67
C ALA A 146 -9.99 -0.97 12.10
N ARG A 147 -10.62 -0.36 13.12
CA ARG A 147 -10.30 -0.58 14.54
C ARG A 147 -11.05 -1.76 15.17
N ALA A 148 -12.04 -2.32 14.50
CA ALA A 148 -12.76 -3.48 15.02
C ALA A 148 -11.86 -4.72 15.04
N ASN A 149 -12.28 -5.77 15.74
CA ASN A 149 -11.64 -7.10 15.64
C ASN A 149 -11.96 -7.68 14.25
N ASN A 150 -11.11 -7.38 13.28
CA ASN A 150 -11.33 -7.74 11.90
C ASN A 150 -10.88 -9.15 11.54
N ASP A 151 -9.88 -9.67 12.20
CA ASP A 151 -9.44 -11.05 12.00
C ASP A 151 -10.32 -12.06 12.74
N GLY A 152 -10.98 -11.65 13.82
CA GLY A 152 -11.95 -12.44 14.57
C GLY A 152 -13.39 -12.38 14.07
N THR A 153 -13.67 -11.64 12.99
CA THR A 153 -15.03 -11.50 12.41
C THR A 153 -15.08 -11.85 10.94
N PRO A 154 -16.18 -12.45 10.45
CA PRO A 154 -16.35 -12.75 9.03
C PRO A 154 -16.23 -11.49 8.14
N GLY A 155 -15.79 -11.69 6.91
CA GLY A 155 -15.75 -10.66 5.88
C GLY A 155 -17.09 -10.45 5.19
N ALA A 156 -17.17 -9.42 4.35
CA ALA A 156 -18.24 -9.31 3.37
C ALA A 156 -18.04 -10.36 2.24
N GLN A 157 -19.14 -10.76 1.62
CA GLN A 157 -19.07 -11.61 0.45
C GLN A 157 -18.41 -10.84 -0.72
N ILE A 158 -17.47 -11.49 -1.39
CA ILE A 158 -16.80 -11.00 -2.60
C ILE A 158 -17.12 -11.95 -3.73
N ASN A 159 -17.56 -11.43 -4.87
CA ASN A 159 -17.77 -12.21 -6.09
C ASN A 159 -16.49 -12.24 -6.91
N TYR A 160 -16.11 -13.43 -7.41
CA TYR A 160 -14.97 -13.60 -8.31
C TYR A 160 -15.13 -14.88 -9.15
N PRO A 161 -14.91 -14.83 -10.46
CA PRO A 161 -14.98 -13.61 -11.27
C PRO A 161 -16.40 -13.07 -11.33
N ASP A 162 -16.54 -11.77 -11.50
CA ASP A 162 -17.84 -11.13 -11.76
C ASP A 162 -18.32 -11.30 -13.22
N LEU A 163 -17.74 -12.25 -13.93
CA LEU A 163 -18.05 -12.51 -15.34
C LEU A 163 -18.81 -13.83 -15.49
N PRO A 164 -20.07 -13.82 -15.91
CA PRO A 164 -20.80 -15.03 -16.23
C PRO A 164 -20.02 -15.90 -17.24
N PRO A 165 -20.12 -17.25 -17.18
CA PRO A 165 -20.95 -18.04 -16.26
C PRO A 165 -20.26 -18.48 -14.97
N TYR A 166 -19.05 -18.00 -14.66
CA TYR A 166 -18.15 -18.54 -13.62
C TYR A 166 -18.14 -17.73 -12.34
N THR A 167 -19.22 -17.07 -11.99
CA THR A 167 -19.28 -16.31 -10.72
C THR A 167 -19.14 -17.27 -9.53
N GLN A 168 -18.09 -17.07 -8.75
CA GLN A 168 -17.89 -17.70 -7.44
C GLN A 168 -17.99 -16.65 -6.34
N THR A 169 -18.33 -17.08 -5.15
CA THR A 169 -18.45 -16.20 -4.01
C THR A 169 -17.44 -16.61 -2.93
N TYR A 170 -16.78 -15.65 -2.34
CA TYR A 170 -15.84 -15.84 -1.26
C TYR A 170 -16.23 -14.98 -0.07
N THR A 171 -16.09 -15.54 1.11
CA THR A 171 -16.30 -14.83 2.37
C THR A 171 -15.23 -15.25 3.33
N TYR A 172 -14.45 -14.32 3.85
CA TYR A 172 -13.49 -14.63 4.91
C TYR A 172 -14.24 -15.17 6.13
N ALA A 173 -13.80 -16.30 6.64
CA ALA A 173 -14.21 -16.83 7.93
C ALA A 173 -13.01 -16.83 8.89
N PRO A 174 -13.17 -16.39 10.15
CA PRO A 174 -12.09 -16.38 11.12
C PRO A 174 -11.45 -17.76 11.27
N VAL A 175 -10.15 -17.85 11.12
CA VAL A 175 -9.39 -19.09 11.14
C VAL A 175 -8.01 -18.89 11.77
N SER A 176 -7.58 -19.87 12.59
CA SER A 176 -6.21 -19.91 13.12
C SER A 176 -5.21 -20.11 11.97
N PRO A 177 -4.04 -19.44 11.98
CA PRO A 177 -3.47 -18.64 13.08
C PRO A 177 -3.81 -17.14 13.03
N TYR A 178 -4.67 -16.70 12.13
CA TYR A 178 -4.90 -15.28 11.88
C TYR A 178 -5.83 -14.62 12.90
N THR A 179 -6.81 -15.40 13.39
CA THR A 179 -7.83 -14.88 14.30
C THR A 179 -7.35 -14.76 15.74
N ASP A 180 -7.68 -13.65 16.37
CA ASP A 180 -7.57 -13.46 17.81
C ASP A 180 -8.81 -12.73 18.38
N ASN A 181 -8.78 -12.35 19.65
CA ASN A 181 -9.87 -11.63 20.32
C ASN A 181 -9.52 -10.17 20.61
N ARG A 182 -8.48 -9.64 20.00
CA ARG A 182 -8.06 -8.26 20.14
C ARG A 182 -8.69 -7.39 19.06
N SER A 183 -8.63 -6.11 19.25
CA SER A 183 -9.09 -5.12 18.28
C SER A 183 -8.09 -3.98 18.18
N ASN A 184 -8.18 -3.20 17.12
CA ASN A 184 -7.33 -2.04 16.90
C ASN A 184 -5.83 -2.39 16.81
N THR A 185 -5.52 -3.56 16.30
CA THR A 185 -4.16 -4.01 15.99
C THR A 185 -3.78 -3.66 14.56
N LEU A 186 -2.50 -3.79 14.22
CA LEU A 186 -2.07 -3.65 12.83
C LEU A 186 -2.63 -4.77 11.93
N ALA A 187 -2.82 -5.97 12.51
CA ALA A 187 -3.44 -7.11 11.83
C ALA A 187 -4.90 -6.81 11.49
N ASP A 188 -5.66 -6.19 12.41
CA ASP A 188 -7.05 -5.77 12.14
C ASP A 188 -7.14 -4.78 11.00
N VAL A 189 -6.25 -3.79 10.95
CA VAL A 189 -6.22 -2.82 9.84
C VAL A 189 -5.90 -3.53 8.53
N ALA A 190 -4.94 -4.45 8.51
CA ALA A 190 -4.62 -5.24 7.34
C ALA A 190 -5.82 -6.07 6.86
N MET A 191 -6.44 -6.81 7.80
CA MET A 191 -7.58 -7.67 7.54
C MET A 191 -8.80 -6.89 7.08
N TYR A 192 -9.04 -5.69 7.62
CA TYR A 192 -10.15 -4.83 7.22
C TYR A 192 -10.11 -4.49 5.74
N TYR A 193 -8.94 -4.20 5.19
CA TYR A 193 -8.77 -3.90 3.77
C TYR A 193 -8.60 -5.15 2.90
N TRP A 194 -8.16 -6.27 3.45
CA TRP A 194 -7.95 -7.50 2.70
C TRP A 194 -9.22 -8.32 2.49
N LYS A 195 -10.10 -8.43 3.50
CA LYS A 195 -11.27 -9.32 3.48
C LYS A 195 -12.52 -8.72 2.83
N ARG A 196 -12.38 -7.69 2.02
CA ARG A 196 -13.50 -7.01 1.33
C ARG A 196 -13.09 -6.52 -0.05
N ASP A 197 -14.09 -6.34 -0.90
CA ASP A 197 -13.90 -5.61 -2.15
C ASP A 197 -13.60 -4.14 -1.85
N LEU A 198 -12.47 -3.65 -2.34
CA LEU A 198 -12.03 -2.27 -2.13
C LEU A 198 -12.67 -1.29 -3.13
N ASN A 199 -13.16 -1.76 -4.26
CA ASN A 199 -13.78 -0.93 -5.28
C ASN A 199 -14.91 -1.66 -6.00
N THR A 200 -16.08 -1.62 -5.42
CA THR A 200 -17.30 -2.27 -5.95
C THR A 200 -17.79 -1.73 -7.31
N ASN A 201 -17.16 -0.67 -7.83
CA ASN A 201 -17.50 -0.11 -9.15
C ASN A 201 -16.75 -0.81 -10.31
N ILE A 202 -15.85 -1.72 -10.01
CA ILE A 202 -15.09 -2.47 -11.01
C ILE A 202 -15.25 -3.97 -10.78
N ALA A 203 -15.31 -4.73 -11.86
CA ALA A 203 -15.44 -6.18 -11.79
C ALA A 203 -14.19 -6.83 -11.18
N ASN A 204 -14.40 -7.87 -10.36
CA ASN A 204 -13.33 -8.63 -9.72
C ASN A 204 -12.86 -9.75 -10.66
N ASN A 205 -11.69 -9.57 -11.27
CA ASN A 205 -11.06 -10.57 -12.13
C ASN A 205 -9.73 -11.10 -11.56
N VAL A 206 -9.48 -10.81 -10.30
CA VAL A 206 -8.30 -11.30 -9.57
C VAL A 206 -8.74 -12.36 -8.57
N PRO A 207 -8.07 -13.52 -8.52
CA PRO A 207 -8.40 -14.56 -7.56
C PRO A 207 -8.43 -14.06 -6.13
N THR A 208 -9.48 -14.40 -5.41
CA THR A 208 -9.63 -14.15 -3.98
C THR A 208 -9.42 -15.48 -3.25
N ASN A 209 -8.38 -15.55 -2.41
CA ASN A 209 -8.05 -16.72 -1.61
C ASN A 209 -8.13 -16.34 -0.13
N PHE A 210 -9.10 -16.90 0.53
CA PHE A 210 -9.24 -16.80 1.98
C PHE A 210 -8.88 -18.13 2.63
#